data_cf424e37da8f5f3deef3bfd27f28bb40
#
_entry.id   cf424e37da8f5f3deef3bfd27f28bb40
#
_cell.length_a   1.000
_cell.length_b   1.000
_cell.length_c   1.000
_cell.angle_alpha   90.00
_cell.angle_beta   90.00
_cell.angle_gamma   90.00
#
_symmetry.space_group_name_H-M   'P 1'
#
loop_
_entity.id
_entity.type
_entity.pdbx_description
1 polymer ?
#
loop_
_entity_poly.entity_id
_entity_poly.type
_entity_poly.pdbx_seq_one_letter_code
_entity_poly.pdbx_strand_id
1 'polypeptide(L)'
;MKVETKGLLFDMDGVLISSIGSVERCWRRWAKIYDIPGAETYDVPHGMRAIDIVKMLRPDIDAEEGLRVIEDMEVEDTGDLRVLPGVRKLLEELPEERWAIVTSCTQRLLLGRLAAAGLPVPSRLISGDMVERGKPDPEPYRRGAELLGFAPEDCVVVEDAPSGVGAGLAAGCRVLGVLGTHSAAELSRATWVAESLEKMTVVAGGSGLEVWFDEV
;
A
#
# COMPACT_ATOMS: atom_id res chain seq x y z
N MET A 1 -16.61 -2.36 -15.27
CA MET A 1 -15.77 -1.31 -15.91
C MET A 1 -14.63 -1.96 -16.68
N LYS A 2 -14.19 -1.38 -17.81
CA LYS A 2 -12.97 -1.77 -18.56
C LYS A 2 -12.03 -0.58 -18.63
N VAL A 3 -10.76 -0.79 -18.29
CA VAL A 3 -9.71 0.25 -18.31
C VAL A 3 -8.49 -0.28 -19.02
N GLU A 4 -7.88 0.54 -19.88
CA GLU A 4 -6.60 0.23 -20.51
C GLU A 4 -5.48 0.96 -19.77
N THR A 5 -4.35 0.26 -19.51
CA THR A 5 -3.18 0.80 -18.82
C THR A 5 -1.91 0.11 -19.31
N LYS A 6 -0.75 0.72 -19.12
CA LYS A 6 0.55 0.07 -19.40
C LYS A 6 1.11 -0.64 -18.17
N GLY A 7 0.75 -0.17 -16.96
CA GLY A 7 1.25 -0.74 -15.72
C GLY A 7 0.30 -0.57 -14.55
N LEU A 8 0.43 -1.46 -13.55
CA LEU A 8 -0.29 -1.43 -12.29
C LEU A 8 0.68 -1.19 -11.14
N LEU A 9 0.33 -0.25 -10.26
CA LEU A 9 1.10 0.09 -9.06
C LEU A 9 0.24 -0.23 -7.84
N PHE A 10 0.55 -1.33 -7.17
CA PHE A 10 -0.22 -1.78 -6.01
C PHE A 10 0.36 -1.25 -4.71
N ASP A 11 -0.48 -0.65 -3.86
CA ASP A 11 -0.15 -0.67 -2.45
C ASP A 11 -0.16 -2.10 -1.91
N MET A 12 0.39 -2.32 -0.73
CA MET A 12 0.47 -3.66 -0.15
C MET A 12 -0.59 -3.89 0.93
N ASP A 13 -0.57 -3.08 1.98
CA ASP A 13 -1.43 -3.26 3.14
C ASP A 13 -2.84 -2.74 2.87
N GLY A 14 -3.86 -3.59 3.03
CA GLY A 14 -5.24 -3.26 2.66
C GLY A 14 -5.57 -3.48 1.18
N VAL A 15 -4.56 -3.75 0.32
CA VAL A 15 -4.73 -4.03 -1.11
C VAL A 15 -4.36 -5.47 -1.46
N LEU A 16 -3.16 -5.90 -1.15
CA LEU A 16 -2.68 -7.26 -1.41
C LEU A 16 -2.80 -8.16 -0.17
N ILE A 17 -2.57 -7.58 1.00
CA ILE A 17 -2.53 -8.27 2.29
C ILE A 17 -3.38 -7.50 3.30
N SER A 18 -4.19 -8.22 4.06
CA SER A 18 -4.82 -7.68 5.27
C SER A 18 -3.84 -7.74 6.42
N SER A 19 -3.50 -6.58 7.00
CA SER A 19 -2.58 -6.42 8.13
C SER A 19 -3.16 -5.53 9.25
N ILE A 20 -4.39 -5.07 9.12
CA ILE A 20 -5.04 -4.06 9.98
C ILE A 20 -4.91 -4.44 11.47
N GLY A 21 -5.27 -5.66 11.82
CA GLY A 21 -5.24 -6.11 13.22
C GLY A 21 -3.85 -6.10 13.83
N SER A 22 -2.83 -6.52 13.08
CA SER A 22 -1.42 -6.47 13.49
C SER A 22 -0.96 -5.02 13.69
N VAL A 23 -1.20 -4.16 12.70
CA VAL A 23 -0.84 -2.74 12.74
C VAL A 23 -1.46 -2.05 13.95
N GLU A 24 -2.77 -2.19 14.19
CA GLU A 24 -3.44 -1.59 15.34
C GLU A 24 -2.88 -2.06 16.67
N ARG A 25 -2.65 -3.37 16.84
CA ARG A 25 -2.08 -3.92 18.09
C ARG A 25 -0.67 -3.39 18.34
N CYS A 26 0.17 -3.38 17.32
CA CYS A 26 1.55 -2.93 17.42
C CYS A 26 1.63 -1.44 17.73
N TRP A 27 0.85 -0.60 17.05
CA TRP A 27 0.84 0.84 17.29
C TRP A 27 0.25 1.22 18.65
N ARG A 28 -0.79 0.54 19.14
CA ARG A 28 -1.28 0.72 20.52
C ARG A 28 -0.21 0.34 21.56
N ARG A 29 0.55 -0.74 21.32
CA ARG A 29 1.67 -1.11 22.18
C ARG A 29 2.80 -0.11 22.12
N TRP A 30 3.17 0.37 20.93
CA TRP A 30 4.15 1.43 20.73
C TRP A 30 3.73 2.72 21.43
N ALA A 31 2.48 3.14 21.27
CA ALA A 31 1.91 4.31 21.93
C ALA A 31 2.00 4.25 23.46
N LYS A 32 1.82 3.06 24.05
CA LYS A 32 2.02 2.83 25.50
C LYS A 32 3.49 2.98 25.91
N ILE A 33 4.41 2.40 25.13
CA ILE A 33 5.85 2.47 25.43
C ILE A 33 6.35 3.92 25.42
N TYR A 34 5.81 4.73 24.54
CA TYR A 34 6.21 6.13 24.36
C TYR A 34 5.27 7.14 25.01
N ASP A 35 4.41 6.71 25.94
CA ASP A 35 3.50 7.56 26.72
C ASP A 35 2.61 8.49 25.86
N ILE A 36 2.09 7.97 24.75
CA ILE A 36 1.16 8.73 23.90
C ILE A 36 -0.22 8.78 24.58
N PRO A 37 -0.81 9.98 24.76
CA PRO A 37 -2.16 10.10 25.31
C PRO A 37 -3.18 9.32 24.47
N GLY A 38 -4.05 8.56 25.14
CA GLY A 38 -5.06 7.74 24.46
C GLY A 38 -4.53 6.45 23.80
N ALA A 39 -3.35 5.97 24.20
CA ALA A 39 -2.68 4.79 23.64
C ALA A 39 -3.57 3.54 23.52
N GLU A 40 -4.55 3.34 24.43
CA GLU A 40 -5.47 2.20 24.40
C GLU A 40 -6.39 2.17 23.17
N THR A 41 -6.73 3.35 22.65
CA THR A 41 -7.64 3.54 21.53
C THR A 41 -6.97 4.25 20.37
N TYR A 42 -5.63 4.26 20.37
CA TYR A 42 -4.89 4.95 19.32
C TYR A 42 -5.21 4.32 17.96
N ASP A 43 -5.65 5.17 17.04
CA ASP A 43 -5.94 4.83 15.66
C ASP A 43 -4.84 5.42 14.78
N VAL A 44 -4.08 4.55 14.14
CA VAL A 44 -2.94 4.96 13.34
C VAL A 44 -3.39 5.44 11.96
N PRO A 45 -2.83 6.55 11.44
CA PRO A 45 -3.10 6.97 10.06
C PRO A 45 -2.62 5.93 9.05
N HIS A 46 -3.57 5.24 8.38
CA HIS A 46 -3.24 4.25 7.36
C HIS A 46 -2.63 4.89 6.10
N GLY A 47 -1.72 4.14 5.46
CA GLY A 47 -1.06 4.54 4.21
C GLY A 47 0.12 5.51 4.38
N MET A 48 0.40 6.02 5.59
CA MET A 48 1.58 6.85 5.89
C MET A 48 2.79 5.98 6.27
N ARG A 49 4.01 6.52 6.10
CA ARG A 49 5.22 5.83 6.59
C ARG A 49 5.30 5.89 8.12
N ALA A 50 5.69 4.79 8.74
CA ALA A 50 5.86 4.70 10.19
C ALA A 50 6.83 5.75 10.73
N ILE A 51 7.93 6.05 10.00
CA ILE A 51 8.89 7.09 10.40
C ILE A 51 8.26 8.49 10.49
N ASP A 52 7.32 8.81 9.61
CA ASP A 52 6.64 10.11 9.61
C ASP A 52 5.63 10.19 10.77
N ILE A 53 4.96 9.08 11.09
CA ILE A 53 4.07 8.96 12.24
C ILE A 53 4.85 9.09 13.55
N VAL A 54 6.00 8.42 13.68
CA VAL A 54 6.90 8.55 14.85
C VAL A 54 7.33 10.01 15.06
N LYS A 55 7.81 10.68 14.00
CA LYS A 55 8.20 12.10 14.05
C LYS A 55 7.06 13.03 14.46
N MET A 56 5.85 12.72 14.02
CA MET A 56 4.65 13.49 14.35
C MET A 56 4.26 13.32 15.83
N LEU A 57 4.28 12.08 16.34
CA LEU A 57 3.85 11.76 17.69
C LEU A 57 4.90 12.09 18.75
N ARG A 58 6.16 11.85 18.44
CA ARG A 58 7.29 12.02 19.37
C ARG A 58 8.47 12.71 18.68
N PRO A 59 8.35 14.02 18.40
CA PRO A 59 9.44 14.80 17.79
C PRO A 59 10.67 14.96 18.69
N ASP A 60 10.56 14.56 19.96
CA ASP A 60 11.58 14.64 21.00
C ASP A 60 12.47 13.39 21.12
N ILE A 61 12.13 12.28 20.44
CA ILE A 61 12.93 11.04 20.44
C ILE A 61 13.72 10.88 19.14
N ASP A 62 14.66 9.93 19.14
CA ASP A 62 15.29 9.47 17.90
C ASP A 62 14.24 8.71 17.05
N ALA A 63 13.92 9.27 15.88
CA ALA A 63 12.88 8.74 15.03
C ALA A 63 13.25 7.36 14.43
N GLU A 64 14.53 7.09 14.20
CA GLU A 64 15.01 5.80 13.69
C GLU A 64 14.90 4.72 14.78
N GLU A 65 15.14 5.07 16.05
CA GLU A 65 14.91 4.17 17.16
C GLU A 65 13.41 3.87 17.34
N GLY A 66 12.56 4.89 17.29
CA GLY A 66 11.10 4.74 17.35
C GLY A 66 10.56 3.88 16.21
N LEU A 67 11.08 4.07 14.99
CA LEU A 67 10.76 3.25 13.82
C LEU A 67 11.16 1.78 14.04
N ARG A 68 12.38 1.53 14.51
CA ARG A 68 12.86 0.17 14.75
C ARG A 68 11.97 -0.59 15.74
N VAL A 69 11.54 0.08 16.80
CA VAL A 69 10.67 -0.53 17.82
C VAL A 69 9.33 -0.96 17.25
N ILE A 70 8.66 -0.11 16.44
CA ILE A 70 7.39 -0.49 15.82
C ILE A 70 7.58 -1.56 14.75
N GLU A 71 8.62 -1.45 13.93
CA GLU A 71 8.92 -2.43 12.89
C GLU A 71 9.21 -3.83 13.47
N ASP A 72 9.99 -3.93 14.55
CA ASP A 72 10.26 -5.20 15.24
C ASP A 72 8.96 -5.88 15.70
N MET A 73 8.02 -5.09 16.27
CA MET A 73 6.71 -5.61 16.67
C MET A 73 5.89 -6.10 15.49
N GLU A 74 5.85 -5.33 14.39
CA GLU A 74 5.05 -5.68 13.22
C GLU A 74 5.62 -6.87 12.43
N VAL A 75 6.94 -7.06 12.44
CA VAL A 75 7.59 -8.24 11.86
C VAL A 75 7.28 -9.51 12.66
N GLU A 76 7.14 -9.40 13.97
CA GLU A 76 6.81 -10.54 14.85
C GLU A 76 5.31 -10.87 14.85
N ASP A 77 4.44 -9.86 14.72
CA ASP A 77 2.98 -10.04 14.77
C ASP A 77 2.37 -10.34 13.39
N THR A 78 2.50 -11.60 12.97
CA THR A 78 2.03 -12.07 11.66
C THR A 78 0.80 -12.99 11.74
N GLY A 79 0.24 -13.21 12.93
CA GLY A 79 -0.75 -14.27 13.17
C GLY A 79 -2.08 -14.12 12.44
N ASP A 80 -2.46 -12.91 12.04
CA ASP A 80 -3.68 -12.59 11.30
C ASP A 80 -3.44 -12.01 9.90
N LEU A 81 -2.20 -12.02 9.42
CA LEU A 81 -1.90 -11.65 8.04
C LEU A 81 -2.58 -12.61 7.06
N ARG A 82 -3.29 -12.06 6.09
CA ARG A 82 -3.98 -12.83 5.05
C ARG A 82 -3.83 -12.16 3.69
N VAL A 83 -3.65 -12.97 2.67
CA VAL A 83 -3.79 -12.51 1.27
C VAL A 83 -5.25 -12.17 1.03
N LEU A 84 -5.50 -11.00 0.47
CA LEU A 84 -6.86 -10.54 0.17
C LEU A 84 -7.46 -11.33 -1.02
N PRO A 85 -8.80 -11.42 -1.09
CA PRO A 85 -9.47 -12.16 -2.16
C PRO A 85 -9.06 -11.70 -3.56
N GLY A 86 -8.84 -12.66 -4.47
CA GLY A 86 -8.46 -12.41 -5.87
C GLY A 86 -6.97 -12.15 -6.11
N VAL A 87 -6.21 -11.72 -5.10
CA VAL A 87 -4.82 -11.27 -5.25
C VAL A 87 -3.90 -12.34 -5.86
N ARG A 88 -3.92 -13.57 -5.36
CA ARG A 88 -3.03 -14.63 -5.89
C ARG A 88 -3.24 -14.85 -7.38
N LYS A 89 -4.49 -15.03 -7.77
CA LYS A 89 -4.86 -15.23 -9.18
C LYS A 89 -4.42 -14.03 -10.02
N LEU A 90 -4.70 -12.82 -9.55
CA LEU A 90 -4.34 -11.59 -10.26
C LEU A 90 -2.83 -11.48 -10.49
N LEU A 91 -2.01 -11.73 -9.45
CA LEU A 91 -0.55 -11.65 -9.56
C LEU A 91 0.05 -12.77 -10.43
N GLU A 92 -0.58 -13.95 -10.48
CA GLU A 92 -0.20 -15.06 -11.38
C GLU A 92 -0.50 -14.76 -12.85
N GLU A 93 -1.55 -13.99 -13.14
CA GLU A 93 -1.97 -13.62 -14.50
C GLU A 93 -1.22 -12.39 -15.04
N LEU A 94 -0.63 -11.56 -14.16
CA LEU A 94 0.07 -10.33 -14.54
C LEU A 94 1.49 -10.59 -15.04
N PRO A 95 1.86 -10.06 -16.23
CA PRO A 95 3.25 -10.04 -16.66
C PRO A 95 4.13 -9.28 -15.66
N GLU A 96 5.24 -9.87 -15.26
CA GLU A 96 6.10 -9.34 -14.19
C GLU A 96 6.59 -7.90 -14.46
N GLU A 97 6.81 -7.56 -15.73
CA GLU A 97 7.27 -6.23 -16.15
C GLU A 97 6.17 -5.16 -16.15
N ARG A 98 4.92 -5.53 -15.86
CA ARG A 98 3.75 -4.65 -15.94
C ARG A 98 3.19 -4.22 -14.57
N TRP A 99 3.82 -4.64 -13.49
CA TRP A 99 3.35 -4.23 -12.17
C TRP A 99 4.48 -4.07 -11.16
N ALA A 100 4.22 -3.27 -10.13
CA ALA A 100 5.12 -3.07 -9.01
C ALA A 100 4.33 -2.93 -7.70
N ILE A 101 4.97 -3.27 -6.58
CA ILE A 101 4.48 -2.89 -5.24
C ILE A 101 5.05 -1.51 -4.89
N VAL A 102 4.20 -0.61 -4.40
CA VAL A 102 4.57 0.73 -3.91
C VAL A 102 3.94 0.93 -2.54
N THR A 103 4.70 0.65 -1.50
CA THR A 103 4.21 0.64 -0.11
C THR A 103 4.89 1.69 0.77
N SER A 104 4.20 2.10 1.83
CA SER A 104 4.74 2.94 2.90
C SER A 104 5.55 2.16 3.95
N CYS A 105 5.50 0.82 3.93
CA CYS A 105 6.35 -0.02 4.76
C CYS A 105 7.82 0.10 4.38
N THR A 106 8.72 -0.15 5.34
CA THR A 106 10.13 -0.36 5.03
C THR A 106 10.32 -1.64 4.22
N GLN A 107 11.44 -1.75 3.52
CA GLN A 107 11.76 -2.97 2.75
C GLN A 107 11.79 -4.22 3.66
N ARG A 108 12.32 -4.09 4.88
CA ARG A 108 12.36 -5.19 5.86
C ARG A 108 10.96 -5.69 6.18
N LEU A 109 10.03 -4.80 6.50
CA LEU A 109 8.65 -5.17 6.84
C LEU A 109 7.89 -5.73 5.64
N LEU A 110 8.06 -5.12 4.46
CA LEU A 110 7.50 -5.61 3.21
C LEU A 110 7.90 -7.07 2.94
N LEU A 111 9.20 -7.37 2.99
CA LEU A 111 9.70 -8.73 2.74
C LEU A 111 9.17 -9.73 3.79
N GLY A 112 9.13 -9.34 5.07
CA GLY A 112 8.56 -10.15 6.14
C GLY A 112 7.08 -10.48 5.92
N ARG A 113 6.27 -9.48 5.54
CA ARG A 113 4.83 -9.66 5.27
C ARG A 113 4.57 -10.51 4.03
N LEU A 114 5.30 -10.30 2.94
CA LEU A 114 5.17 -11.13 1.74
C LEU A 114 5.52 -12.60 2.05
N ALA A 115 6.60 -12.83 2.80
CA ALA A 115 6.99 -14.19 3.21
C ALA A 115 5.92 -14.84 4.10
N ALA A 116 5.42 -14.14 5.12
CA ALA A 116 4.36 -14.63 6.01
C ALA A 116 3.05 -14.93 5.27
N ALA A 117 2.70 -14.11 4.28
CA ALA A 117 1.52 -14.29 3.43
C ALA A 117 1.72 -15.36 2.33
N GLY A 118 2.95 -15.84 2.13
CA GLY A 118 3.30 -16.75 1.04
C GLY A 118 3.04 -16.15 -0.35
N LEU A 119 3.33 -14.86 -0.50
CA LEU A 119 3.32 -14.14 -1.79
C LEU A 119 4.74 -14.03 -2.35
N PRO A 120 4.90 -14.06 -3.67
CA PRO A 120 6.21 -13.85 -4.29
C PRO A 120 6.71 -12.42 -4.05
N VAL A 121 8.02 -12.26 -3.92
CA VAL A 121 8.64 -10.94 -3.93
C VAL A 121 8.78 -10.50 -5.39
N PRO A 122 8.13 -9.39 -5.81
CA PRO A 122 8.28 -8.92 -7.17
C PRO A 122 9.67 -8.35 -7.41
N SER A 123 10.14 -8.40 -8.66
CA SER A 123 11.41 -7.76 -9.06
C SER A 123 11.34 -6.23 -9.01
N ARG A 124 10.13 -5.67 -8.99
CA ARG A 124 9.86 -4.23 -8.99
C ARG A 124 9.07 -3.84 -7.75
N LEU A 125 9.71 -3.08 -6.87
CA LEU A 125 9.09 -2.58 -5.64
C LEU A 125 9.68 -1.22 -5.24
N ILE A 126 8.85 -0.39 -4.61
CA ILE A 126 9.23 0.83 -3.91
C ILE A 126 8.73 0.69 -2.48
N SER A 127 9.62 0.74 -1.51
CA SER A 127 9.32 0.76 -0.08
C SER A 127 9.46 2.16 0.51
N GLY A 128 8.91 2.38 1.71
CA GLY A 128 8.90 3.67 2.36
C GLY A 128 10.29 4.25 2.68
N ASP A 129 11.28 3.40 2.86
CA ASP A 129 12.69 3.77 3.09
C ASP A 129 13.49 4.01 1.79
N MET A 130 12.89 3.77 0.63
CA MET A 130 13.48 4.11 -0.68
C MET A 130 13.14 5.53 -1.15
N VAL A 131 12.23 6.25 -0.50
CA VAL A 131 11.74 7.57 -0.91
C VAL A 131 12.06 8.64 0.14
N GLU A 132 12.29 9.87 -0.30
CA GLU A 132 12.49 10.98 0.62
C GLU A 132 11.17 11.38 1.29
N ARG A 133 10.09 11.43 0.51
CA ARG A 133 8.75 11.81 0.97
C ARG A 133 7.74 10.70 0.72
N GLY A 134 7.07 10.28 1.80
CA GLY A 134 6.02 9.26 1.76
C GLY A 134 4.67 9.81 1.31
N LYS A 135 3.70 8.92 1.06
CA LYS A 135 2.30 9.26 0.79
C LYS A 135 1.78 10.23 1.87
N PRO A 136 1.08 11.32 1.55
CA PRO A 136 0.45 11.61 0.27
C PRO A 136 1.33 12.34 -0.78
N ASP A 137 2.66 12.44 -0.60
CA ASP A 137 3.54 12.97 -1.63
C ASP A 137 3.53 12.04 -2.86
N PRO A 138 3.58 12.59 -4.10
CA PRO A 138 3.57 11.80 -5.32
C PRO A 138 4.84 10.96 -5.58
N GLU A 139 5.92 11.20 -4.85
CA GLU A 139 7.23 10.59 -5.10
C GLU A 139 7.16 9.06 -5.20
N PRO A 140 6.50 8.31 -4.27
CA PRO A 140 6.47 6.86 -4.32
C PRO A 140 5.89 6.32 -5.64
N TYR A 141 4.77 6.88 -6.10
CA TYR A 141 4.12 6.42 -7.32
C TYR A 141 4.80 6.89 -8.59
N ARG A 142 5.42 8.08 -8.60
CA ARG A 142 6.28 8.51 -9.72
C ARG A 142 7.47 7.56 -9.89
N ARG A 143 8.13 7.19 -8.80
CA ARG A 143 9.23 6.22 -8.84
C ARG A 143 8.76 4.81 -9.22
N GLY A 144 7.56 4.42 -8.80
CA GLY A 144 6.96 3.15 -9.22
C GLY A 144 6.71 3.11 -10.74
N ALA A 145 6.15 4.17 -11.31
CA ALA A 145 5.94 4.30 -12.76
C ALA A 145 7.28 4.32 -13.53
N GLU A 146 8.26 5.08 -13.04
CA GLU A 146 9.63 5.12 -13.60
C GLU A 146 10.28 3.73 -13.58
N LEU A 147 10.14 2.97 -12.47
CA LEU A 147 10.67 1.62 -12.33
C LEU A 147 10.06 0.63 -13.34
N LEU A 148 8.80 0.85 -13.75
CA LEU A 148 8.15 0.12 -14.83
C LEU A 148 8.53 0.62 -16.23
N GLY A 149 9.17 1.78 -16.34
CA GLY A 149 9.50 2.42 -17.62
C GLY A 149 8.31 3.09 -18.30
N PHE A 150 7.28 3.49 -17.54
CA PHE A 150 6.07 4.13 -18.06
C PHE A 150 5.89 5.53 -17.48
N ALA A 151 5.16 6.38 -18.23
CA ALA A 151 4.71 7.65 -17.71
C ALA A 151 3.60 7.42 -16.66
N PRO A 152 3.50 8.24 -15.59
CA PRO A 152 2.48 8.08 -14.57
C PRO A 152 1.04 8.01 -15.10
N GLU A 153 0.71 8.80 -16.11
CA GLU A 153 -0.60 8.82 -16.78
C GLU A 153 -0.95 7.51 -17.50
N ASP A 154 0.05 6.71 -17.82
CA ASP A 154 -0.09 5.39 -18.42
C ASP A 154 -0.29 4.28 -17.36
N CYS A 155 -0.19 4.62 -16.07
CA CYS A 155 -0.31 3.68 -14.96
C CYS A 155 -1.64 3.83 -14.22
N VAL A 156 -2.09 2.73 -13.62
CA VAL A 156 -3.18 2.72 -12.64
C VAL A 156 -2.60 2.31 -11.28
N VAL A 157 -2.85 3.16 -10.29
CA VAL A 157 -2.57 2.88 -8.88
C VAL A 157 -3.76 2.13 -8.28
N VAL A 158 -3.50 1.12 -7.45
CA VAL A 158 -4.51 0.40 -6.67
C VAL A 158 -4.24 0.66 -5.20
N GLU A 159 -5.20 1.22 -4.48
CA GLU A 159 -5.04 1.79 -3.14
C GLU A 159 -6.29 1.64 -2.27
N ASP A 160 -6.09 1.59 -0.95
CA ASP A 160 -7.17 1.48 0.03
C ASP A 160 -7.26 2.67 0.99
N ALA A 161 -6.27 3.60 0.96
CA ALA A 161 -6.17 4.72 1.89
C ALA A 161 -6.24 6.09 1.19
N PRO A 162 -6.88 7.11 1.79
CA PRO A 162 -6.97 8.47 1.23
C PRO A 162 -5.59 9.11 0.96
N SER A 163 -4.59 8.82 1.78
CA SER A 163 -3.21 9.30 1.60
C SER A 163 -2.59 8.76 0.31
N GLY A 164 -2.77 7.48 0.04
CA GLY A 164 -2.26 6.84 -1.16
C GLY A 164 -3.05 7.21 -2.42
N VAL A 165 -4.38 7.34 -2.33
CA VAL A 165 -5.21 7.91 -3.40
C VAL A 165 -4.71 9.30 -3.76
N GLY A 166 -4.45 10.15 -2.75
CA GLY A 166 -3.89 11.49 -2.96
C GLY A 166 -2.53 11.46 -3.66
N ALA A 167 -1.64 10.55 -3.23
CA ALA A 167 -0.32 10.39 -3.83
C ALA A 167 -0.38 9.94 -5.29
N GLY A 168 -1.23 8.94 -5.60
CA GLY A 168 -1.41 8.44 -6.96
C GLY A 168 -1.93 9.52 -7.91
N LEU A 169 -2.95 10.27 -7.51
CA LEU A 169 -3.50 11.38 -8.30
C LEU A 169 -2.47 12.51 -8.47
N ALA A 170 -1.76 12.88 -7.41
CA ALA A 170 -0.71 13.90 -7.48
C ALA A 170 0.50 13.47 -8.33
N ALA A 171 0.74 12.18 -8.45
CA ALA A 171 1.73 11.63 -9.37
C ALA A 171 1.31 11.76 -10.85
N GLY A 172 0.02 11.92 -11.12
CA GLY A 172 -0.56 11.93 -12.47
C GLY A 172 -1.17 10.58 -12.89
N CYS A 173 -1.22 9.61 -11.99
CA CYS A 173 -1.83 8.32 -12.25
C CYS A 173 -3.37 8.39 -12.13
N ARG A 174 -4.05 7.45 -12.78
CA ARG A 174 -5.43 7.10 -12.42
C ARG A 174 -5.41 6.17 -11.21
N VAL A 175 -6.41 6.25 -10.36
CA VAL A 175 -6.43 5.49 -9.10
C VAL A 175 -7.70 4.66 -9.00
N LEU A 176 -7.55 3.37 -8.75
CA LEU A 176 -8.60 2.45 -8.31
C LEU A 176 -8.54 2.33 -6.79
N GLY A 177 -9.53 2.88 -6.10
CA GLY A 177 -9.72 2.68 -4.67
C GLY A 177 -10.31 1.30 -4.42
N VAL A 178 -9.83 0.58 -3.41
CA VAL A 178 -10.36 -0.73 -2.98
C VAL A 178 -10.89 -0.61 -1.55
N LEU A 179 -12.12 -1.06 -1.32
CA LEU A 179 -12.75 -1.02 0.00
C LEU A 179 -12.10 -2.07 0.93
N GLY A 180 -12.11 -1.74 2.22
CA GLY A 180 -11.58 -2.63 3.27
C GLY A 180 -11.15 -1.83 4.48
N THR A 181 -10.10 -1.05 4.35
CA THR A 181 -9.59 -0.16 5.40
C THR A 181 -10.42 1.11 5.51
N HIS A 182 -10.90 1.63 4.40
CA HIS A 182 -11.70 2.87 4.32
C HIS A 182 -13.00 2.67 3.54
N SER A 183 -13.97 3.53 3.81
CA SER A 183 -15.27 3.56 3.12
C SER A 183 -15.17 4.19 1.73
N ALA A 184 -16.16 3.92 0.87
CA ALA A 184 -16.26 4.55 -0.44
C ALA A 184 -16.30 6.09 -0.37
N ALA A 185 -16.91 6.65 0.68
CA ALA A 185 -16.94 8.10 0.90
C ALA A 185 -15.55 8.69 1.13
N GLU A 186 -14.71 8.02 1.91
CA GLU A 186 -13.32 8.44 2.17
C GLU A 186 -12.43 8.29 0.94
N LEU A 187 -12.71 7.28 0.09
CA LEU A 187 -11.99 7.03 -1.17
C LEU A 187 -12.59 7.77 -2.37
N SER A 188 -13.59 8.65 -2.17
CA SER A 188 -14.34 9.33 -3.25
C SER A 188 -13.50 10.17 -4.21
N ARG A 189 -12.24 10.47 -3.87
CA ARG A 189 -11.30 11.14 -4.76
C ARG A 189 -10.66 10.20 -5.78
N ALA A 190 -10.69 8.89 -5.57
CA ALA A 190 -10.17 7.92 -6.53
C ALA A 190 -10.90 8.04 -7.89
N THR A 191 -10.25 7.66 -8.96
CA THR A 191 -10.85 7.67 -10.31
C THR A 191 -12.02 6.69 -10.38
N TRP A 192 -11.87 5.56 -9.70
CA TRP A 192 -12.87 4.49 -9.54
C TRP A 192 -12.76 3.89 -8.15
N VAL A 193 -13.83 3.25 -7.68
CA VAL A 193 -13.83 2.49 -6.43
C VAL A 193 -14.39 1.11 -6.70
N ALA A 194 -13.74 0.05 -6.20
CA ALA A 194 -14.19 -1.32 -6.25
C ALA A 194 -14.31 -1.92 -4.85
N GLU A 195 -15.20 -2.89 -4.68
CA GLU A 195 -15.38 -3.58 -3.40
C GLU A 195 -14.14 -4.37 -2.99
N SER A 196 -13.53 -5.08 -3.95
CA SER A 196 -12.32 -5.90 -3.75
C SER A 196 -11.65 -6.22 -5.09
N LEU A 197 -10.48 -6.87 -5.05
CA LEU A 197 -9.79 -7.38 -6.24
C LEU A 197 -10.30 -8.75 -6.69
N GLU A 198 -11.28 -9.35 -5.99
CA GLU A 198 -11.74 -10.72 -6.25
C GLU A 198 -12.28 -10.91 -7.68
N LYS A 199 -12.96 -9.89 -8.19
CA LYS A 199 -13.54 -9.90 -9.54
C LYS A 199 -12.67 -9.16 -10.57
N MET A 200 -11.51 -8.65 -10.15
CA MET A 200 -10.59 -8.00 -11.05
C MET A 200 -9.93 -9.04 -11.96
N THR A 201 -9.97 -8.79 -13.25
CA THR A 201 -9.30 -9.63 -14.26
C THR A 201 -8.43 -8.76 -15.15
N VAL A 202 -7.33 -9.34 -15.61
CA VAL A 202 -6.36 -8.64 -16.46
C VAL A 202 -6.08 -9.48 -17.70
N VAL A 203 -6.10 -8.82 -18.86
CA VAL A 203 -5.69 -9.42 -20.13
C VAL A 203 -4.50 -8.64 -20.67
N ALA A 204 -3.37 -9.31 -20.80
CA ALA A 204 -2.18 -8.70 -21.40
C ALA A 204 -2.31 -8.65 -22.92
N GLY A 205 -2.08 -7.48 -23.51
CA GLY A 205 -2.06 -7.23 -24.94
C GLY A 205 -0.74 -6.62 -25.39
N GLY A 206 -0.52 -6.52 -26.70
CA GLY A 206 0.76 -6.08 -27.27
C GLY A 206 1.23 -4.68 -26.82
N SER A 207 0.35 -3.77 -26.43
CA SER A 207 0.67 -2.40 -26.02
C SER A 207 0.44 -2.12 -24.52
N GLY A 208 -0.23 -3.02 -23.79
CA GLY A 208 -0.59 -2.78 -22.38
C GLY A 208 -1.46 -3.88 -21.78
N LEU A 209 -2.18 -3.49 -20.74
CA LEU A 209 -3.12 -4.33 -20.01
C LEU A 209 -4.54 -3.82 -20.23
N GLU A 210 -5.47 -4.73 -20.43
CA GLU A 210 -6.90 -4.50 -20.25
C GLU A 210 -7.30 -4.99 -18.86
N VAL A 211 -7.81 -4.10 -18.05
CA VAL A 211 -8.21 -4.35 -16.66
C VAL A 211 -9.72 -4.25 -16.55
N TRP A 212 -10.34 -5.28 -15.99
CA TRP A 212 -11.78 -5.36 -15.80
C TRP A 212 -12.07 -5.46 -14.30
N PHE A 213 -13.03 -4.69 -13.79
CA PHE A 213 -13.48 -4.72 -12.39
C PHE A 213 -14.93 -4.21 -12.27
N ASP A 214 -15.58 -4.56 -11.16
CA ASP A 214 -16.89 -4.01 -10.77
C ASP A 214 -16.69 -2.74 -9.96
N GLU A 215 -17.20 -1.62 -10.48
CA GLU A 215 -17.23 -0.33 -9.80
C GLU A 215 -18.45 -0.25 -8.88
N VAL A 216 -18.29 0.33 -7.67
CA VAL A 216 -19.34 0.54 -6.67
C VAL A 216 -19.83 1.96 -6.61
#